data_213bb1900541ae2a136afe59e2d6418f
#
_entry.id   213bb1900541ae2a136afe59e2d6418f
#
_cell.length_a   1.000
_cell.length_b   1.000
_cell.length_c   1.000
_cell.angle_alpha   90.00
_cell.angle_beta   90.00
_cell.angle_gamma   90.00
#
_symmetry.space_group_name_H-M   'P 1'
#
loop_
_entity.id
_entity.type
_entity.pdbx_description
1 polymer ?
#
loop_
_entity_poly.entity_id
_entity_poly.type
_entity_poly.pdbx_seq_one_letter_code
_entity_poly.pdbx_strand_id
1 'polypeptide(L)'
;MKQVYIITNNGKDEHHKVTRQAASYLESRGVHCILDGEETKEMDVDCAVVIGGDGTLILAVRELLQREVPILGVNMGTLGYLTEVEVQNLFPALDQLLEGSYTVENRMMLSGTVKDFRTDVALNDIVVTRSENLHIVRLNLYVNGVYLTSYQADGLIISTPTGSTAYNLSAGGPIVEPTASLILITPICSHSVSYTHLRAHETS
;
A
#
# COMPACT_ATOMS: atom_id res chain seq x y z
N MET A 1 9.36 7.85 21.39
CA MET A 1 9.28 8.44 20.04
C MET A 1 9.93 9.81 20.06
N LYS A 2 10.85 10.08 19.12
CA LYS A 2 11.63 11.32 19.10
C LYS A 2 11.36 12.11 17.81
N GLN A 3 11.12 11.42 16.72
CA GLN A 3 11.03 12.01 15.40
C GLN A 3 9.92 11.36 14.55
N VAL A 4 9.04 12.18 13.99
CA VAL A 4 7.90 11.74 13.16
C VAL A 4 7.94 12.44 11.82
N TYR A 5 7.78 11.68 10.74
CA TYR A 5 7.62 12.20 9.39
C TYR A 5 6.16 12.33 9.04
N ILE A 6 5.72 13.50 8.61
CA ILE A 6 4.31 13.76 8.25
C ILE A 6 4.21 13.96 6.74
N ILE A 7 3.53 13.03 6.08
CA ILE A 7 3.25 13.05 4.65
C ILE A 7 1.79 13.46 4.44
N THR A 8 1.55 14.42 3.55
CA THR A 8 0.23 15.03 3.41
C THR A 8 -0.24 15.05 1.97
N ASN A 9 -1.54 14.78 1.77
CA ASN A 9 -2.20 15.01 0.50
C ASN A 9 -2.62 16.48 0.39
N ASN A 10 -1.85 17.27 -0.34
CA ASN A 10 -2.07 18.70 -0.53
C ASN A 10 -3.45 19.05 -1.13
N GLY A 11 -4.05 18.14 -1.91
CA GLY A 11 -5.38 18.33 -2.49
C GLY A 11 -6.54 18.10 -1.51
N LYS A 12 -6.27 17.41 -0.38
CA LYS A 12 -7.28 17.10 0.64
C LYS A 12 -7.12 17.94 1.91
N ASP A 13 -5.89 18.25 2.33
CA ASP A 13 -5.61 19.06 3.52
C ASP A 13 -5.44 20.53 3.14
N GLU A 14 -6.56 21.21 3.00
CA GLU A 14 -6.62 22.62 2.60
C GLU A 14 -5.79 23.49 3.55
N HIS A 15 -4.82 24.21 2.98
CA HIS A 15 -3.84 25.02 3.72
C HIS A 15 -3.05 24.23 4.79
N HIS A 16 -2.89 22.91 4.66
CA HIS A 16 -2.19 22.06 5.63
C HIS A 16 -2.72 22.20 7.06
N LYS A 17 -4.04 22.35 7.21
CA LYS A 17 -4.66 22.60 8.50
C LYS A 17 -4.48 21.41 9.45
N VAL A 18 -4.80 20.21 9.01
CA VAL A 18 -4.70 18.99 9.80
C VAL A 18 -3.24 18.65 10.07
N THR A 19 -2.38 18.79 9.06
CA THR A 19 -0.93 18.63 9.15
C THR A 19 -0.33 19.52 10.24
N ARG A 20 -0.63 20.81 10.22
CA ARG A 20 -0.14 21.75 11.25
C ARG A 20 -0.68 21.45 12.64
N GLN A 21 -1.93 20.99 12.76
CA GLN A 21 -2.49 20.57 14.03
C GLN A 21 -1.75 19.33 14.57
N ALA A 22 -1.49 18.32 13.73
CA ALA A 22 -0.74 17.14 14.10
C ALA A 22 0.70 17.49 14.53
N ALA A 23 1.42 18.28 13.72
CA ALA A 23 2.78 18.71 14.01
C ALA A 23 2.86 19.48 15.34
N SER A 24 2.06 20.55 15.51
CA SER A 24 2.06 21.33 16.74
C SER A 24 1.70 20.50 17.98
N TYR A 25 0.80 19.53 17.81
CA TYR A 25 0.42 18.62 18.89
C TYR A 25 1.59 17.73 19.33
N LEU A 26 2.28 17.11 18.38
CA LEU A 26 3.45 16.27 18.62
C LEU A 26 4.64 17.09 19.18
N GLU A 27 4.91 18.26 18.60
CA GLU A 27 5.98 19.17 19.05
C GLU A 27 5.78 19.67 20.49
N SER A 28 4.53 19.95 20.88
CA SER A 28 4.20 20.33 22.26
C SER A 28 4.50 19.23 23.27
N ARG A 29 4.70 17.99 22.81
CA ARG A 29 5.08 16.81 23.60
C ARG A 29 6.54 16.40 23.43
N GLY A 30 7.34 17.26 22.80
CA GLY A 30 8.77 17.08 22.63
C GLY A 30 9.16 16.14 21.48
N VAL A 31 8.25 15.87 20.54
CA VAL A 31 8.55 15.08 19.33
C VAL A 31 8.88 16.04 18.19
N HIS A 32 9.99 15.81 17.52
CA HIS A 32 10.37 16.59 16.33
C HIS A 32 9.58 16.10 15.11
N CYS A 33 8.92 17.03 14.41
CA CYS A 33 8.17 16.74 13.20
C CYS A 33 8.91 17.20 11.95
N ILE A 34 8.99 16.32 10.96
CA ILE A 34 9.51 16.60 9.63
C ILE A 34 8.31 16.60 8.68
N LEU A 35 8.14 17.63 7.89
CA LEU A 35 7.06 17.73 6.94
C LEU A 35 7.49 17.27 5.54
N ASP A 36 6.54 16.77 4.76
CA ASP A 36 6.73 16.42 3.36
C ASP A 36 7.30 17.60 2.55
N GLY A 37 8.33 17.31 1.73
CA GLY A 37 9.09 18.32 0.99
C GLY A 37 10.37 18.82 1.67
N GLU A 38 10.62 18.49 2.94
CA GLU A 38 11.90 18.73 3.59
C GLU A 38 12.91 17.62 3.24
N GLU A 39 14.22 17.92 3.33
CA GLU A 39 15.26 16.91 3.01
C GLU A 39 15.26 15.78 4.04
N THR A 40 14.73 14.61 3.65
CA THR A 40 14.58 13.44 4.54
C THR A 40 15.67 12.38 4.36
N LYS A 41 16.62 12.57 3.44
CA LYS A 41 17.52 11.49 2.95
C LYS A 41 18.38 10.78 4.00
N GLU A 42 18.63 11.40 5.16
CA GLU A 42 19.49 10.82 6.22
C GLU A 42 18.81 10.80 7.61
N MET A 43 17.51 11.02 7.69
CA MET A 43 16.84 11.15 8.98
C MET A 43 16.33 9.80 9.51
N ASP A 44 16.68 9.52 10.77
CA ASP A 44 16.18 8.38 11.53
C ASP A 44 14.81 8.75 12.11
N VAL A 45 13.73 8.33 11.46
CA VAL A 45 12.35 8.60 11.90
C VAL A 45 11.74 7.37 12.57
N ASP A 46 11.11 7.57 13.70
CA ASP A 46 10.49 6.48 14.47
C ASP A 46 9.17 6.01 13.87
N CYS A 47 8.45 6.91 13.17
CA CYS A 47 7.14 6.63 12.58
C CYS A 47 6.84 7.65 11.49
N ALA A 48 6.02 7.27 10.51
CA ALA A 48 5.41 8.19 9.57
C ALA A 48 3.91 8.35 9.85
N VAL A 49 3.40 9.58 9.79
CA VAL A 49 1.96 9.90 9.86
C VAL A 49 1.53 10.37 8.47
N VAL A 50 0.64 9.61 7.83
CA VAL A 50 0.16 9.89 6.49
C VAL A 50 -1.26 10.49 6.57
N ILE A 51 -1.40 11.75 6.19
CA ILE A 51 -2.67 12.49 6.22
C ILE A 51 -3.24 12.56 4.81
N GLY A 52 -4.28 11.76 4.53
CA GLY A 52 -4.84 11.65 3.19
C GLY A 52 -5.88 10.56 3.08
N GLY A 53 -5.75 9.70 2.10
CA GLY A 53 -6.53 8.47 1.91
C GLY A 53 -5.61 7.34 1.50
N ASP A 54 -6.19 6.18 1.17
CA ASP A 54 -5.42 4.98 0.80
C ASP A 54 -4.39 5.24 -0.32
N GLY A 55 -4.76 6.03 -1.34
CA GLY A 55 -3.82 6.39 -2.41
C GLY A 55 -2.60 7.18 -1.91
N THR A 56 -2.77 8.07 -0.92
CA THR A 56 -1.66 8.81 -0.31
C THR A 56 -0.77 7.86 0.48
N LEU A 57 -1.37 6.92 1.22
CA LEU A 57 -0.63 5.93 1.98
C LEU A 57 0.18 5.00 1.07
N ILE A 58 -0.38 4.56 -0.05
CA ILE A 58 0.33 3.73 -1.04
C ILE A 58 1.58 4.45 -1.59
N LEU A 59 1.46 5.75 -1.88
CA LEU A 59 2.61 6.57 -2.32
C LEU A 59 3.67 6.70 -1.21
N ALA A 60 3.23 6.96 0.03
CA ALA A 60 4.10 7.04 1.19
C ALA A 60 4.87 5.74 1.46
N VAL A 61 4.21 4.58 1.32
CA VAL A 61 4.86 3.26 1.44
C VAL A 61 6.00 3.11 0.42
N ARG A 62 5.79 3.55 -0.83
CA ARG A 62 6.84 3.50 -1.87
C ARG A 62 8.03 4.40 -1.56
N GLU A 63 7.78 5.57 -0.99
CA GLU A 63 8.81 6.52 -0.56
C GLU A 63 9.62 5.97 0.62
N LEU A 64 8.94 5.34 1.57
CA LEU A 64 9.51 4.83 2.81
C LEU A 64 10.05 3.39 2.72
N LEU A 65 9.96 2.76 1.55
CA LEU A 65 10.26 1.33 1.35
C LEU A 65 11.64 0.89 1.91
N GLN A 66 12.62 1.78 1.87
CA GLN A 66 13.99 1.48 2.33
C GLN A 66 14.20 1.72 3.83
N ARG A 67 13.20 2.23 4.55
CA ARG A 67 13.35 2.70 5.93
C ARG A 67 12.69 1.81 6.98
N GLU A 68 11.80 0.92 6.56
CA GLU A 68 11.05 0.00 7.45
C GLU A 68 10.41 0.67 8.68
N VAL A 69 9.87 1.88 8.49
CA VAL A 69 9.22 2.64 9.57
C VAL A 69 7.72 2.33 9.65
N PRO A 70 7.13 2.22 10.85
CA PRO A 70 5.67 2.11 11.00
C PRO A 70 4.95 3.32 10.42
N ILE A 71 3.77 3.10 9.85
CA ILE A 71 2.96 4.14 9.22
C ILE A 71 1.60 4.20 9.91
N LEU A 72 1.20 5.39 10.38
CA LEU A 72 -0.13 5.69 10.86
C LEU A 72 -0.91 6.43 9.77
N GLY A 73 -1.98 5.84 9.25
CA GLY A 73 -2.83 6.47 8.24
C GLY A 73 -4.00 7.25 8.83
N VAL A 74 -4.07 8.56 8.53
CA VAL A 74 -5.17 9.45 8.92
C VAL A 74 -6.02 9.76 7.69
N ASN A 75 -7.28 9.34 7.72
CA ASN A 75 -8.22 9.46 6.62
C ASN A 75 -8.82 10.86 6.51
N MET A 76 -8.65 11.48 5.35
CA MET A 76 -9.27 12.76 5.02
C MET A 76 -10.38 12.57 3.97
N GLY A 77 -11.47 11.94 4.36
CA GLY A 77 -12.62 11.72 3.48
C GLY A 77 -13.38 10.45 3.82
N THR A 78 -13.76 9.68 2.81
CA THR A 78 -14.40 8.37 3.01
C THR A 78 -13.39 7.40 3.59
N LEU A 79 -13.76 6.70 4.66
CA LEU A 79 -12.91 5.71 5.31
C LEU A 79 -12.40 4.68 4.31
N GLY A 80 -11.09 4.49 4.28
CA GLY A 80 -10.41 3.54 3.41
C GLY A 80 -10.16 2.20 4.10
N TYR A 81 -9.46 1.32 3.39
CA TYR A 81 -9.01 0.03 3.92
C TYR A 81 -7.63 0.10 4.60
N LEU A 82 -6.86 1.17 4.32
CA LEU A 82 -5.50 1.34 4.81
C LEU A 82 -5.38 2.49 5.82
N THR A 83 -6.23 3.51 5.69
CA THR A 83 -6.24 4.67 6.58
C THR A 83 -7.33 4.49 7.63
N GLU A 84 -6.94 4.11 8.85
CA GLU A 84 -7.86 3.67 9.91
C GLU A 84 -8.33 4.79 10.84
N VAL A 85 -7.55 5.87 10.94
CA VAL A 85 -7.85 6.99 11.84
C VAL A 85 -8.60 8.08 11.11
N GLU A 86 -9.82 8.39 11.53
CA GLU A 86 -10.53 9.57 11.05
C GLU A 86 -9.96 10.86 11.67
N VAL A 87 -10.02 11.98 10.94
CA VAL A 87 -9.49 13.27 11.41
C VAL A 87 -10.00 13.67 12.81
N GLN A 88 -11.26 13.36 13.11
CA GLN A 88 -11.86 13.65 14.44
C GLN A 88 -11.18 12.87 15.58
N ASN A 89 -10.54 11.74 15.29
CA ASN A 89 -9.82 10.89 16.23
C ASN A 89 -8.29 11.10 16.19
N LEU A 90 -7.81 12.12 15.47
CA LEU A 90 -6.39 12.39 15.28
C LEU A 90 -5.63 12.47 16.61
N PHE A 91 -6.06 13.33 17.53
CA PHE A 91 -5.34 13.54 18.78
C PHE A 91 -5.34 12.32 19.70
N PRO A 92 -6.46 11.61 19.93
CA PRO A 92 -6.44 10.34 20.63
C PRO A 92 -5.49 9.30 20.00
N ALA A 93 -5.43 9.21 18.68
CA ALA A 93 -4.51 8.29 17.99
C ALA A 93 -3.04 8.70 18.17
N LEU A 94 -2.73 10.00 18.14
CA LEU A 94 -1.39 10.51 18.42
C LEU A 94 -0.98 10.27 19.88
N ASP A 95 -1.91 10.36 20.85
CA ASP A 95 -1.64 10.02 22.24
C ASP A 95 -1.29 8.53 22.39
N GLN A 96 -2.09 7.63 21.79
CA GLN A 96 -1.79 6.19 21.77
C GLN A 96 -0.44 5.90 21.11
N LEU A 97 -0.10 6.60 20.03
CA LEU A 97 1.19 6.48 19.35
C LEU A 97 2.35 6.87 20.28
N LEU A 98 2.22 7.97 21.04
CA LEU A 98 3.23 8.44 21.97
C LEU A 98 3.40 7.53 23.18
N GLU A 99 2.30 6.96 23.68
CA GLU A 99 2.27 6.02 24.80
C GLU A 99 2.76 4.61 24.44
N GLY A 100 2.92 4.32 23.13
CA GLY A 100 3.24 2.98 22.65
C GLY A 100 2.06 2.01 22.73
N SER A 101 0.83 2.52 22.85
CA SER A 101 -0.40 1.75 22.97
C SER A 101 -1.00 1.45 21.60
N TYR A 102 -0.24 0.74 20.75
CA TYR A 102 -0.63 0.35 19.40
C TYR A 102 -0.05 -1.00 19.03
N THR A 103 -0.58 -1.60 17.97
CA THR A 103 -0.02 -2.80 17.35
C THR A 103 0.45 -2.47 15.94
N VAL A 104 1.53 -3.12 15.49
CA VAL A 104 2.04 -2.97 14.12
C VAL A 104 1.63 -4.19 13.32
N GLU A 105 0.93 -3.98 12.21
CA GLU A 105 0.64 -5.02 11.23
C GLU A 105 1.66 -5.00 10.11
N ASN A 106 2.24 -6.15 9.80
CA ASN A 106 3.10 -6.32 8.64
C ASN A 106 2.26 -6.59 7.40
N ARG A 107 2.50 -5.85 6.33
CA ARG A 107 1.82 -5.98 5.05
C ARG A 107 2.79 -6.49 3.99
N MET A 108 2.41 -7.57 3.30
CA MET A 108 3.17 -8.11 2.19
C MET A 108 3.16 -7.12 1.02
N MET A 109 4.30 -7.01 0.33
CA MET A 109 4.43 -6.25 -0.93
C MET A 109 4.87 -7.19 -2.05
N LEU A 110 4.58 -6.82 -3.29
CA LEU A 110 5.05 -7.49 -4.49
C LEU A 110 6.22 -6.72 -5.09
N SER A 111 7.26 -7.46 -5.49
CA SER A 111 8.28 -6.94 -6.41
C SER A 111 8.08 -7.59 -7.78
N GLY A 112 7.91 -6.78 -8.81
CA GLY A 112 7.72 -7.21 -10.17
C GLY A 112 8.83 -6.73 -11.08
N THR A 113 9.42 -7.65 -11.85
CA THR A 113 10.47 -7.33 -12.82
C THR A 113 10.02 -7.66 -14.23
N VAL A 114 10.07 -6.68 -15.11
CA VAL A 114 9.97 -6.90 -16.55
C VAL A 114 11.39 -7.04 -17.09
N LYS A 115 11.68 -8.20 -17.68
CA LYS A 115 13.03 -8.52 -18.18
C LYS A 115 13.55 -7.42 -19.09
N ASP A 116 14.79 -6.99 -18.83
CA ASP A 116 15.53 -5.96 -19.58
C ASP A 116 14.87 -4.57 -19.60
N PHE A 117 13.86 -4.32 -18.74
CA PHE A 117 13.15 -3.05 -18.72
C PHE A 117 13.16 -2.36 -17.35
N ARG A 118 12.48 -2.91 -16.36
CA ARG A 118 12.42 -2.31 -15.01
C ARG A 118 11.98 -3.30 -13.94
N THR A 119 12.35 -2.97 -12.71
CA THR A 119 11.78 -3.56 -11.49
C THR A 119 10.99 -2.49 -10.76
N ASP A 120 9.83 -2.85 -10.23
CA ASP A 120 8.99 -1.96 -9.42
C ASP A 120 8.37 -2.74 -8.27
N VAL A 121 7.81 -2.03 -7.27
CA VAL A 121 7.16 -2.62 -6.10
C VAL A 121 5.72 -2.12 -5.98
N ALA A 122 4.86 -2.98 -5.44
CA ALA A 122 3.45 -2.66 -5.23
C ALA A 122 2.97 -3.15 -3.87
N LEU A 123 2.24 -2.29 -3.15
CA LEU A 123 1.51 -2.66 -1.95
C LEU A 123 0.21 -3.42 -2.30
N ASN A 124 -0.50 -2.99 -3.36
CA ASN A 124 -1.77 -3.60 -3.77
C ASN A 124 -1.56 -4.69 -4.83
N ASP A 125 -1.22 -4.30 -6.06
CA ASP A 125 -1.18 -5.22 -7.19
C ASP A 125 -0.22 -4.75 -8.29
N ILE A 126 0.17 -5.72 -9.13
CA ILE A 126 0.87 -5.52 -10.40
C ILE A 126 -0.05 -6.04 -11.49
N VAL A 127 -0.33 -5.20 -12.49
CA VAL A 127 -1.25 -5.51 -13.56
C VAL A 127 -0.50 -5.70 -14.87
N VAL A 128 -0.72 -6.83 -15.51
CA VAL A 128 -0.24 -7.13 -16.86
C VAL A 128 -1.43 -7.10 -17.81
N THR A 129 -1.47 -6.15 -18.71
CA THR A 129 -2.56 -6.01 -19.69
C THR A 129 -2.05 -6.11 -21.11
N ARG A 130 -2.96 -6.41 -22.02
CA ARG A 130 -2.72 -6.24 -23.45
C ARG A 130 -2.35 -4.78 -23.76
N SER A 131 -1.52 -4.58 -24.78
CA SER A 131 -1.30 -3.27 -25.40
C SER A 131 -2.53 -2.85 -26.21
N GLU A 132 -2.43 -1.81 -27.01
CA GLU A 132 -3.53 -1.16 -27.76
C GLU A 132 -4.34 -2.08 -28.70
N ASN A 133 -3.88 -3.29 -28.95
CA ASN A 133 -4.58 -4.26 -29.80
C ASN A 133 -5.77 -4.90 -29.08
N LEU A 134 -6.94 -4.93 -29.73
CA LEU A 134 -8.18 -5.52 -29.21
C LEU A 134 -8.17 -7.06 -29.13
N HIS A 135 -7.04 -7.71 -29.39
CA HIS A 135 -6.94 -9.17 -29.33
C HIS A 135 -6.73 -9.66 -27.92
N ILE A 136 -7.46 -10.70 -27.56
CA ILE A 136 -7.27 -11.46 -26.31
C ILE A 136 -5.85 -12.00 -26.26
N VAL A 137 -5.17 -11.79 -25.14
CA VAL A 137 -3.82 -12.32 -24.93
C VAL A 137 -3.86 -13.67 -24.21
N ARG A 138 -2.91 -14.53 -24.57
CA ARG A 138 -2.66 -15.75 -23.83
C ARG A 138 -1.52 -15.51 -22.86
N LEU A 139 -1.81 -15.63 -21.57
CA LEU A 139 -0.86 -15.45 -20.47
C LEU A 139 -0.57 -16.80 -19.82
N ASN A 140 0.65 -17.29 -19.93
CA ASN A 140 1.08 -18.55 -19.30
C ASN A 140 1.65 -18.25 -17.93
N LEU A 141 1.10 -18.89 -16.92
CA LEU A 141 1.54 -18.75 -15.54
C LEU A 141 2.48 -19.90 -15.16
N TYR A 142 3.64 -19.52 -14.64
CA TYR A 142 4.64 -20.43 -14.07
C TYR A 142 4.88 -20.03 -12.61
N VAL A 143 5.04 -21.05 -11.75
CA VAL A 143 5.39 -20.85 -10.34
C VAL A 143 6.67 -21.63 -10.07
N ASN A 144 7.71 -20.94 -9.60
CA ASN A 144 9.04 -21.54 -9.40
C ASN A 144 9.56 -22.31 -10.64
N GLY A 145 9.30 -21.77 -11.83
CA GLY A 145 9.68 -22.38 -13.10
C GLY A 145 8.79 -23.52 -13.60
N VAL A 146 7.79 -23.94 -12.81
CA VAL A 146 6.83 -24.99 -13.19
C VAL A 146 5.58 -24.35 -13.79
N TYR A 147 5.17 -24.82 -14.98
CA TYR A 147 3.93 -24.39 -15.61
C TYR A 147 2.72 -24.77 -14.74
N LEU A 148 1.87 -23.78 -14.45
CA LEU A 148 0.65 -24.00 -13.68
C LEU A 148 -0.59 -23.99 -14.57
N THR A 149 -0.80 -22.92 -15.34
CA THR A 149 -1.99 -22.76 -16.19
C THR A 149 -1.77 -21.68 -17.24
N SER A 150 -2.76 -21.52 -18.14
CA SER A 150 -2.83 -20.44 -19.12
C SER A 150 -4.16 -19.73 -19.04
N TYR A 151 -4.14 -18.42 -19.11
CA TYR A 151 -5.32 -17.57 -19.18
C TYR A 151 -5.47 -16.98 -20.57
N GLN A 152 -6.70 -16.95 -21.07
CA GLN A 152 -7.11 -16.16 -22.24
C GLN A 152 -7.95 -14.99 -21.71
N ALA A 153 -7.39 -13.79 -21.65
CA ALA A 153 -7.99 -12.66 -20.95
C ALA A 153 -7.46 -11.33 -21.52
N ASP A 154 -8.04 -10.23 -21.10
CA ASP A 154 -7.53 -8.88 -21.40
C ASP A 154 -6.27 -8.56 -20.60
N GLY A 155 -6.06 -9.25 -19.50
CA GLY A 155 -4.92 -9.09 -18.64
C GLY A 155 -4.97 -10.01 -17.40
N LEU A 156 -4.01 -9.81 -16.52
CA LEU A 156 -3.87 -10.55 -15.26
C LEU A 156 -3.49 -9.58 -14.15
N ILE A 157 -4.17 -9.69 -13.03
CA ILE A 157 -3.87 -8.97 -11.80
C ILE A 157 -3.12 -9.92 -10.87
N ILE A 158 -1.93 -9.53 -10.47
CA ILE A 158 -1.14 -10.20 -9.44
C ILE A 158 -1.25 -9.32 -8.18
N SER A 159 -2.01 -9.76 -7.19
CA SER A 159 -2.38 -8.95 -6.03
C SER A 159 -1.82 -9.50 -4.73
N THR A 160 -1.47 -8.59 -3.83
CA THR A 160 -1.23 -8.88 -2.42
C THR A 160 -2.57 -9.11 -1.70
N PRO A 161 -2.56 -9.62 -0.47
CA PRO A 161 -3.76 -9.64 0.38
C PRO A 161 -4.33 -8.24 0.63
N THR A 162 -3.48 -7.24 0.83
CA THR A 162 -3.90 -5.83 0.96
C THR A 162 -4.62 -5.34 -0.29
N GLY A 163 -4.13 -5.68 -1.48
CA GLY A 163 -4.74 -5.34 -2.76
C GLY A 163 -6.00 -6.14 -3.10
N SER A 164 -6.36 -7.15 -2.30
CA SER A 164 -7.55 -7.98 -2.55
C SER A 164 -8.83 -7.17 -2.64
N THR A 165 -8.92 -6.05 -1.93
CA THR A 165 -10.06 -5.12 -1.92
C THR A 165 -9.96 -4.00 -2.95
N ALA A 166 -8.85 -3.93 -3.73
CA ALA A 166 -8.61 -2.93 -4.78
C ALA A 166 -9.05 -3.44 -6.16
N TYR A 167 -8.18 -3.37 -7.16
CA TYR A 167 -8.53 -3.79 -8.53
C TYR A 167 -8.85 -5.27 -8.63
N ASN A 168 -8.21 -6.11 -7.80
CA ASN A 168 -8.56 -7.53 -7.68
C ASN A 168 -10.05 -7.74 -7.44
N LEU A 169 -10.67 -7.01 -6.49
CA LEU A 169 -12.10 -7.09 -6.20
C LEU A 169 -12.94 -6.67 -7.40
N SER A 170 -12.58 -5.58 -8.06
CA SER A 170 -13.29 -5.07 -9.25
C SER A 170 -13.26 -6.07 -10.42
N ALA A 171 -12.21 -6.89 -10.51
CA ALA A 171 -12.09 -7.96 -11.51
C ALA A 171 -12.81 -9.27 -11.07
N GLY A 172 -13.46 -9.27 -9.90
CA GLY A 172 -14.18 -10.42 -9.35
C GLY A 172 -13.30 -11.38 -8.56
N GLY A 173 -12.08 -10.99 -8.18
CA GLY A 173 -11.21 -11.76 -7.31
C GLY A 173 -11.72 -11.81 -5.86
N PRO A 174 -11.26 -12.78 -5.05
CA PRO A 174 -11.68 -12.94 -3.66
C PRO A 174 -11.07 -11.85 -2.77
N ILE A 175 -11.79 -11.52 -1.68
CA ILE A 175 -11.26 -10.77 -0.56
C ILE A 175 -10.57 -11.75 0.38
N VAL A 176 -9.39 -11.38 0.86
CA VAL A 176 -8.62 -12.19 1.82
C VAL A 176 -8.12 -11.31 2.97
N GLU A 177 -7.78 -11.98 4.07
CA GLU A 177 -7.21 -11.32 5.24
C GLU A 177 -5.92 -10.57 4.86
N PRO A 178 -5.79 -9.26 5.16
CA PRO A 178 -4.66 -8.45 4.73
C PRO A 178 -3.29 -8.92 5.21
N THR A 179 -3.23 -9.63 6.33
CA THR A 179 -2.01 -10.17 6.93
C THR A 179 -1.66 -11.58 6.43
N ALA A 180 -2.47 -12.15 5.53
CA ALA A 180 -2.21 -13.47 4.97
C ALA A 180 -0.92 -13.46 4.10
N SER A 181 -0.22 -14.60 4.08
CA SER A 181 0.98 -14.80 3.24
C SER A 181 0.60 -15.56 1.98
N LEU A 182 0.00 -14.86 1.00
CA LEU A 182 -0.39 -15.43 -0.29
C LEU A 182 -0.39 -14.37 -1.41
N ILE A 183 -0.36 -14.82 -2.64
CA ILE A 183 -0.50 -13.99 -3.84
C ILE A 183 -1.79 -14.40 -4.55
N LEU A 184 -2.62 -13.43 -4.88
CA LEU A 184 -3.83 -13.62 -5.66
C LEU A 184 -3.52 -13.40 -7.14
N ILE A 185 -4.06 -14.24 -8.00
CA ILE A 185 -3.94 -14.11 -9.44
C ILE A 185 -5.34 -14.12 -10.04
N THR A 186 -5.76 -12.98 -10.57
CA THR A 186 -7.11 -12.76 -11.07
C THR A 186 -7.07 -12.30 -12.52
N PRO A 187 -7.69 -13.05 -13.44
CA PRO A 187 -7.76 -12.64 -14.85
C PRO A 187 -8.77 -11.49 -15.05
N ILE A 188 -8.44 -10.57 -15.95
CA ILE A 188 -9.32 -9.48 -16.35
C ILE A 188 -10.11 -9.93 -17.57
N CYS A 189 -11.45 -9.91 -17.50
CA CYS A 189 -12.35 -10.30 -18.59
C CYS A 189 -11.97 -11.66 -19.22
N SER A 190 -11.77 -12.68 -18.37
CA SER A 190 -11.38 -14.01 -18.82
C SER A 190 -12.50 -14.71 -19.58
N HIS A 191 -12.13 -15.43 -20.64
CA HIS A 191 -13.03 -16.38 -21.33
C HIS A 191 -13.08 -17.76 -20.65
N SER A 192 -12.23 -18.01 -19.64
CA SER A 192 -12.23 -19.21 -18.81
C SER A 192 -12.30 -18.80 -17.34
N VAL A 193 -13.26 -19.37 -16.59
CA VAL A 193 -13.45 -19.04 -15.16
C VAL A 193 -12.49 -19.90 -14.34
N SER A 194 -11.36 -19.33 -13.93
CA SER A 194 -10.47 -19.93 -12.91
C SER A 194 -9.77 -18.81 -12.13
N TYR A 195 -10.01 -18.78 -10.85
CA TYR A 195 -9.23 -17.96 -9.92
C TYR A 195 -8.11 -18.81 -9.31
N THR A 196 -6.94 -18.22 -9.14
CA THR A 196 -5.80 -18.91 -8.55
C THR A 196 -5.24 -18.08 -7.40
N HIS A 197 -4.98 -18.73 -6.28
CA HIS A 197 -4.24 -18.17 -5.17
C HIS A 197 -3.03 -19.06 -4.86
N LEU A 198 -1.94 -18.44 -4.49
CA LEU A 198 -0.67 -19.11 -4.22
C LEU A 198 -0.18 -18.67 -2.84
N ARG A 199 0.35 -19.63 -2.08
CA ARG A 199 0.99 -19.32 -0.80
C ARG A 199 2.33 -18.62 -1.09
N ALA A 200 2.54 -17.46 -0.48
CA ALA A 200 3.83 -16.77 -0.54
C ALA A 200 4.82 -17.49 0.38
N HIS A 201 6.04 -17.68 -0.10
CA HIS A 201 7.17 -18.06 0.73
C HIS A 201 8.05 -16.84 0.90
N GLU A 202 8.40 -16.53 2.15
CA GLU A 202 9.39 -15.50 2.44
C GLU A 202 10.73 -15.95 1.86
N THR A 203 11.32 -15.10 1.02
CA THR A 203 12.73 -15.27 0.60
C THR A 203 13.57 -14.57 1.65
N SER A 204 14.24 -15.35 2.47
CA SER A 204 15.32 -14.92 3.37
C SER A 204 16.51 -14.37 2.60
#